data_959e457a06660709f419752fc37e270f
#
_entry.id   959e457a06660709f419752fc37e270f
#
_cell.length_a   1.000
_cell.length_b   1.000
_cell.length_c   1.000
_cell.angle_alpha   90.00
_cell.angle_beta   90.00
_cell.angle_gamma   90.00
#
_symmetry.space_group_name_H-M   'P 1'
#
loop_
_entity.id
_entity.type
_entity.pdbx_description
1 polymer ?
#
loop_
_entity_poly.entity_id
_entity_poly.type
_entity_poly.pdbx_seq_one_letter_code
_entity_poly.pdbx_strand_id
1 'polypeptide(L)'
;MFDIITDSACDLTPDTAKQLGVEVVPFYVSLDGEHYRKEGKEITVRDFYQFMVDNPAAYPKTSLASIEDFETAFRAHAAAGRDVLCLVFTSKMSGCVGSARNARDLVLEDFPDARIEVIDSAAATVTESTMVENAVAMRDAGCTLDETVTWLEAEKATNQIFFTVGNLDYLIKGGRIGKVTGRAANMLGIKPMILFKDGEIFSGGVARGRQKSFEKALDQLMNYLDAHGGTPDDYRITVGYGYDADEGKRLWMQTRAALRAKYPGAQCEVGLLQIGCTIAVHTGPYALGMGVMRRWKKQG
;
A
#
# COMPACT_ATOMS: atom_id res chain seq x y z
N MET A 1 -17.23 -17.35 -9.00
CA MET A 1 -16.17 -17.05 -7.99
C MET A 1 -14.95 -16.54 -8.76
N PHE A 2 -14.34 -15.46 -8.36
CA PHE A 2 -13.20 -14.86 -9.04
C PHE A 2 -11.93 -14.97 -8.18
N ASP A 3 -10.78 -14.92 -8.83
CA ASP A 3 -9.47 -14.90 -8.17
C ASP A 3 -8.95 -13.46 -8.06
N ILE A 4 -8.10 -13.21 -7.08
CA ILE A 4 -7.56 -11.87 -6.81
C ILE A 4 -6.07 -11.89 -7.06
N ILE A 5 -5.61 -10.97 -7.90
CA ILE A 5 -4.21 -10.68 -8.18
C ILE A 5 -3.92 -9.24 -7.73
N THR A 6 -2.74 -9.01 -7.20
CA THR A 6 -2.24 -7.66 -6.87
C THR A 6 -0.74 -7.59 -7.15
N ASP A 7 -0.12 -6.44 -6.99
CA ASP A 7 1.33 -6.33 -7.04
C ASP A 7 1.97 -6.21 -5.66
N SER A 8 3.30 -6.30 -5.58
CA SER A 8 4.00 -6.33 -4.29
C SER A 8 4.03 -4.99 -3.54
N ALA A 9 3.61 -3.88 -4.17
CA ALA A 9 3.49 -2.60 -3.46
C ALA A 9 2.34 -2.57 -2.44
N CYS A 10 1.50 -3.62 -2.42
CA CYS A 10 0.50 -3.86 -1.36
C CYS A 10 1.13 -4.31 -0.03
N ASP A 11 2.42 -4.67 -0.02
CA ASP A 11 3.19 -5.10 1.15
C ASP A 11 2.66 -6.35 1.88
N LEU A 12 1.79 -7.14 1.24
CA LEU A 12 1.36 -8.43 1.78
C LEU A 12 2.54 -9.39 1.83
N THR A 13 2.74 -10.02 2.99
CA THR A 13 3.74 -11.10 3.09
C THR A 13 3.29 -12.32 2.28
N PRO A 14 4.22 -13.18 1.80
CA PRO A 14 3.86 -14.40 1.09
C PRO A 14 2.89 -15.29 1.87
N ASP A 15 3.06 -15.39 3.19
CA ASP A 15 2.17 -16.17 4.06
C ASP A 15 0.77 -15.54 4.14
N THR A 16 0.68 -14.22 4.30
CA THR A 16 -0.61 -13.51 4.32
C THR A 16 -1.32 -13.62 2.96
N ALA A 17 -0.61 -13.41 1.86
CA ALA A 17 -1.16 -13.55 0.52
C ALA A 17 -1.72 -14.97 0.29
N LYS A 18 -0.97 -15.99 0.71
CA LYS A 18 -1.42 -17.40 0.65
C LYS A 18 -2.66 -17.66 1.50
N GLN A 19 -2.72 -17.13 2.73
CA GLN A 19 -3.88 -17.26 3.62
C GLN A 19 -5.13 -16.60 3.04
N LEU A 20 -4.95 -15.46 2.37
CA LEU A 20 -6.03 -14.72 1.72
C LEU A 20 -6.42 -15.32 0.34
N GLY A 21 -5.67 -16.28 -0.19
CA GLY A 21 -5.87 -16.79 -1.54
C GLY A 21 -5.71 -15.71 -2.60
N VAL A 22 -4.64 -14.90 -2.49
CA VAL A 22 -4.29 -13.79 -3.38
C VAL A 22 -2.96 -14.09 -4.04
N GLU A 23 -2.85 -13.88 -5.34
CA GLU A 23 -1.58 -13.93 -6.06
C GLU A 23 -0.93 -12.55 -6.10
N VAL A 24 0.38 -12.50 -5.81
CA VAL A 24 1.16 -11.24 -5.81
C VAL A 24 2.19 -11.27 -6.94
N VAL A 25 2.04 -10.35 -7.88
CA VAL A 25 3.00 -10.10 -8.96
C VAL A 25 4.09 -9.17 -8.43
N PRO A 26 5.38 -9.58 -8.44
CA PRO A 26 6.43 -8.82 -7.80
C PRO A 26 6.88 -7.61 -8.61
N PHE A 27 7.10 -6.49 -7.95
CA PHE A 27 8.02 -5.47 -8.44
C PHE A 27 9.46 -5.96 -8.37
N TYR A 28 10.34 -5.22 -9.01
CA TYR A 28 11.78 -5.47 -8.97
C TYR A 28 12.47 -4.37 -8.17
N VAL A 29 13.46 -4.75 -7.38
CA VAL A 29 14.31 -3.85 -6.62
C VAL A 29 15.78 -4.14 -6.91
N SER A 30 16.60 -3.08 -6.92
CA SER A 30 18.03 -3.18 -7.11
C SER A 30 18.77 -2.41 -6.04
N LEU A 31 19.77 -3.04 -5.41
CA LEU A 31 20.62 -2.43 -4.38
C LEU A 31 21.75 -1.59 -5.00
N ASP A 32 22.22 -1.97 -6.18
CA ASP A 32 23.34 -1.35 -6.90
C ASP A 32 22.92 -0.51 -8.11
N GLY A 33 21.64 -0.59 -8.50
CA GLY A 33 21.07 0.09 -9.64
C GLY A 33 21.26 -0.63 -10.98
N GLU A 34 21.87 -1.83 -10.97
CA GLU A 34 22.19 -2.64 -12.17
C GLU A 34 21.48 -4.00 -12.12
N HIS A 35 21.55 -4.71 -10.97
CA HIS A 35 20.99 -6.04 -10.80
C HIS A 35 19.63 -5.96 -10.09
N TYR A 36 18.58 -6.25 -10.83
CA TYR A 36 17.20 -6.22 -10.34
C TYR A 36 16.76 -7.60 -9.85
N ARG A 37 16.11 -7.66 -8.69
CA ARG A 37 15.61 -8.87 -8.04
C ARG A 37 14.12 -8.72 -7.75
N LYS A 38 13.38 -9.81 -7.90
CA LYS A 38 11.94 -9.86 -7.58
C LYS A 38 11.73 -9.76 -6.08
N GLU A 39 10.98 -8.73 -5.66
CA GLU A 39 10.63 -8.51 -4.26
C GLU A 39 9.85 -9.70 -3.68
N GLY A 40 10.22 -10.10 -2.47
CA GLY A 40 9.58 -11.21 -1.75
C GLY A 40 9.90 -12.62 -2.30
N LYS A 41 10.55 -12.72 -3.47
CA LYS A 41 11.00 -13.99 -4.06
C LYS A 41 12.52 -14.14 -4.05
N GLU A 42 13.25 -13.13 -4.48
CA GLU A 42 14.72 -13.17 -4.65
C GLU A 42 15.45 -12.29 -3.63
N ILE A 43 14.73 -11.43 -2.94
CA ILE A 43 15.24 -10.62 -1.84
C ILE A 43 14.16 -10.49 -0.77
N THR A 44 14.54 -10.67 0.50
CA THR A 44 13.63 -10.48 1.63
C THR A 44 13.54 -9.01 2.03
N VAL A 45 12.40 -8.62 2.59
CA VAL A 45 12.20 -7.26 3.12
C VAL A 45 13.23 -6.93 4.19
N ARG A 46 13.57 -7.92 5.06
CA ARG A 46 14.56 -7.73 6.12
C ARG A 46 15.95 -7.45 5.58
N ASP A 47 16.42 -8.25 4.61
CA ASP A 47 17.77 -8.08 4.04
C ASP A 47 17.88 -6.77 3.29
N PHE A 48 16.81 -6.38 2.60
CA PHE A 48 16.73 -5.09 1.91
C PHE A 48 16.86 -3.91 2.89
N TYR A 49 16.09 -3.91 3.97
CA TYR A 49 16.19 -2.86 4.98
C TYR A 49 17.53 -2.84 5.70
N GLN A 50 18.09 -4.01 5.99
CA GLN A 50 19.43 -4.09 6.61
C GLN A 50 20.48 -3.45 5.71
N PHE A 51 20.42 -3.74 4.40
CA PHE A 51 21.32 -3.07 3.44
C PHE A 51 21.17 -1.54 3.47
N MET A 52 19.92 -1.02 3.49
CA MET A 52 19.70 0.44 3.53
C MET A 52 20.23 1.08 4.80
N VAL A 53 20.14 0.39 5.93
CA VAL A 53 20.62 0.90 7.24
C VAL A 53 22.14 0.88 7.30
N ASP A 54 22.77 -0.20 6.78
CA ASP A 54 24.22 -0.35 6.75
C ASP A 54 24.87 0.59 5.69
N ASN A 55 24.13 0.99 4.69
CA ASN A 55 24.60 1.82 3.56
C ASN A 55 23.75 3.08 3.39
N PRO A 56 23.76 4.03 4.33
CA PRO A 56 22.85 5.18 4.34
C PRO A 56 23.06 6.17 3.18
N ALA A 57 24.18 6.06 2.46
CA ALA A 57 24.47 6.83 1.24
C ALA A 57 24.03 6.12 -0.05
N ALA A 58 23.61 4.87 0.03
CA ALA A 58 23.08 4.13 -1.11
C ALA A 58 21.59 4.47 -1.32
N TYR A 59 21.22 4.59 -2.59
CA TYR A 59 19.84 4.83 -3.00
C TYR A 59 19.42 3.70 -3.95
N PRO A 60 18.84 2.61 -3.41
CA PRO A 60 18.29 1.53 -4.22
C PRO A 60 17.31 2.01 -5.28
N LYS A 61 17.04 1.19 -6.27
CA LYS A 61 16.11 1.52 -7.36
C LYS A 61 14.99 0.47 -7.46
N THR A 62 13.88 0.86 -8.09
CA THR A 62 12.78 -0.05 -8.44
C THR A 62 12.57 -0.10 -9.94
N SER A 63 12.05 -1.23 -10.39
CA SER A 63 11.37 -1.37 -11.67
C SER A 63 9.98 -1.97 -11.44
N LEU A 64 9.02 -1.54 -12.23
CA LEU A 64 7.65 -2.04 -12.13
C LEU A 64 7.56 -3.52 -12.52
N ALA A 65 6.51 -4.21 -12.07
CA ALA A 65 6.17 -5.55 -12.53
C ALA A 65 5.99 -5.55 -14.05
N SER A 66 6.62 -6.51 -14.73
CA SER A 66 6.64 -6.56 -16.19
C SER A 66 5.29 -6.98 -16.78
N ILE A 67 5.09 -6.72 -18.08
CA ILE A 67 3.94 -7.26 -18.81
C ILE A 67 3.96 -8.79 -18.75
N GLU A 68 5.13 -9.41 -18.93
CA GLU A 68 5.31 -10.87 -18.90
C GLU A 68 4.94 -11.48 -17.54
N ASP A 69 5.25 -10.81 -16.42
CA ASP A 69 4.87 -11.30 -15.10
C ASP A 69 3.34 -11.32 -14.92
N PHE A 70 2.64 -10.24 -15.32
CA PHE A 70 1.18 -10.18 -15.29
C PHE A 70 0.55 -11.14 -16.29
N GLU A 71 1.10 -11.23 -17.51
CA GLU A 71 0.61 -12.15 -18.54
C GLU A 71 0.69 -13.60 -18.06
N THR A 72 1.80 -13.99 -17.43
CA THR A 72 1.97 -15.34 -16.86
C THR A 72 0.89 -15.64 -15.82
N ALA A 73 0.63 -14.70 -14.90
CA ALA A 73 -0.41 -14.84 -13.90
C ALA A 73 -1.81 -14.92 -14.54
N PHE A 74 -2.15 -14.00 -15.44
CA PHE A 74 -3.47 -13.96 -16.07
C PHE A 74 -3.76 -15.19 -16.92
N ARG A 75 -2.77 -15.68 -17.69
CA ARG A 75 -2.92 -16.91 -18.50
C ARG A 75 -3.22 -18.13 -17.66
N ALA A 76 -2.60 -18.28 -16.50
CA ALA A 76 -2.86 -19.40 -15.61
C ALA A 76 -4.32 -19.43 -15.15
N HIS A 77 -4.89 -18.28 -14.78
CA HIS A 77 -6.29 -18.16 -14.37
C HIS A 77 -7.26 -18.30 -15.55
N ALA A 78 -6.98 -17.68 -16.69
CA ALA A 78 -7.80 -17.76 -17.90
C ALA A 78 -7.89 -19.22 -18.40
N ALA A 79 -6.77 -19.95 -18.44
CA ALA A 79 -6.74 -21.36 -18.81
C ALA A 79 -7.53 -22.26 -17.84
N ALA A 80 -7.66 -21.84 -16.58
CA ALA A 80 -8.50 -22.52 -15.58
C ALA A 80 -9.97 -22.10 -15.61
N GLY A 81 -10.38 -21.21 -16.54
CA GLY A 81 -11.74 -20.68 -16.64
C GLY A 81 -12.16 -19.82 -15.44
N ARG A 82 -11.20 -19.12 -14.85
CA ARG A 82 -11.41 -18.30 -13.65
C ARG A 82 -11.43 -16.81 -14.00
N ASP A 83 -12.45 -16.11 -13.53
CA ASP A 83 -12.47 -14.65 -13.56
C ASP A 83 -11.39 -14.07 -12.65
N VAL A 84 -10.82 -12.94 -13.01
CA VAL A 84 -9.73 -12.29 -12.27
C VAL A 84 -10.08 -10.84 -11.92
N LEU A 85 -9.86 -10.48 -10.67
CA LEU A 85 -9.74 -9.10 -10.21
C LEU A 85 -8.28 -8.78 -9.95
N CYS A 86 -7.70 -7.85 -10.70
CA CYS A 86 -6.32 -7.39 -10.52
C CYS A 86 -6.32 -5.97 -9.93
N LEU A 87 -5.83 -5.83 -8.68
CA LEU A 87 -5.66 -4.56 -7.99
C LEU A 87 -4.21 -4.12 -8.12
N VAL A 88 -3.96 -2.96 -8.70
CA VAL A 88 -2.61 -2.51 -9.04
C VAL A 88 -2.29 -1.18 -8.37
N PHE A 89 -1.07 -1.04 -7.89
CA PHE A 89 -0.50 0.18 -7.34
C PHE A 89 -0.83 1.42 -8.19
N THR A 90 -1.06 2.55 -7.53
CA THR A 90 -1.50 3.80 -8.17
C THR A 90 -0.76 4.17 -9.46
N SER A 91 -1.50 4.44 -10.51
CA SER A 91 -0.95 4.90 -11.79
C SER A 91 -0.27 6.28 -11.74
N LYS A 92 -0.54 7.04 -10.68
CA LYS A 92 0.07 8.37 -10.47
C LYS A 92 1.56 8.30 -10.10
N MET A 93 2.03 7.15 -9.62
CA MET A 93 3.41 6.97 -9.15
C MET A 93 4.17 5.88 -9.91
N SER A 94 3.47 5.02 -10.67
CA SER A 94 4.06 3.91 -11.43
C SER A 94 3.30 3.63 -12.73
N GLY A 95 4.01 3.14 -13.74
CA GLY A 95 3.40 2.61 -14.98
C GLY A 95 2.79 1.21 -14.84
N CYS A 96 2.76 0.62 -13.62
CA CYS A 96 2.38 -0.78 -13.38
C CYS A 96 0.97 -1.11 -13.88
N VAL A 97 0.00 -0.19 -13.72
CA VAL A 97 -1.36 -0.33 -14.29
C VAL A 97 -1.32 -0.53 -15.80
N GLY A 98 -0.42 0.19 -16.50
CA GLY A 98 -0.22 0.02 -17.93
C GLY A 98 0.30 -1.37 -18.29
N SER A 99 1.27 -1.91 -17.52
CA SER A 99 1.76 -3.29 -17.70
C SER A 99 0.65 -4.31 -17.54
N ALA A 100 -0.15 -4.20 -16.47
CA ALA A 100 -1.25 -5.12 -16.21
C ALA A 100 -2.33 -5.07 -17.30
N ARG A 101 -2.69 -3.87 -17.78
CA ARG A 101 -3.69 -3.72 -18.87
C ARG A 101 -3.18 -4.28 -20.18
N ASN A 102 -1.91 -4.03 -20.54
CA ASN A 102 -1.32 -4.61 -21.75
C ASN A 102 -1.26 -6.14 -21.65
N ALA A 103 -0.88 -6.68 -20.51
CA ALA A 103 -0.88 -8.14 -20.28
C ALA A 103 -2.29 -8.74 -20.43
N ARG A 104 -3.31 -8.07 -19.85
CA ARG A 104 -4.71 -8.49 -20.02
C ARG A 104 -5.08 -8.56 -21.51
N ASP A 105 -4.78 -7.50 -22.26
CA ASP A 105 -5.16 -7.41 -23.67
C ASP A 105 -4.50 -8.51 -24.50
N LEU A 106 -3.22 -8.84 -24.22
CA LEU A 106 -2.52 -9.99 -24.84
C LEU A 106 -3.16 -11.33 -24.48
N VAL A 107 -3.59 -11.51 -23.22
CA VAL A 107 -4.24 -12.76 -22.80
C VAL A 107 -5.60 -12.93 -23.47
N LEU A 108 -6.35 -11.84 -23.66
CA LEU A 108 -7.68 -11.88 -24.30
C LEU A 108 -7.61 -12.20 -25.80
N GLU A 109 -6.45 -12.06 -26.48
CA GLU A 109 -6.27 -12.53 -27.85
C GLU A 109 -6.40 -14.06 -27.95
N ASP A 110 -5.88 -14.80 -26.94
CA ASP A 110 -5.92 -16.27 -26.91
C ASP A 110 -7.09 -16.83 -26.09
N PHE A 111 -7.61 -16.04 -25.15
CA PHE A 111 -8.71 -16.40 -24.25
C PHE A 111 -9.82 -15.34 -24.31
N PRO A 112 -10.56 -15.20 -25.43
CA PRO A 112 -11.52 -14.11 -25.65
C PRO A 112 -12.69 -14.10 -24.67
N ASP A 113 -13.01 -15.27 -24.07
CA ASP A 113 -14.07 -15.41 -23.08
C ASP A 113 -13.58 -15.20 -21.63
N ALA A 114 -12.28 -15.00 -21.42
CA ALA A 114 -11.73 -14.74 -20.09
C ALA A 114 -12.14 -13.35 -19.59
N ARG A 115 -12.44 -13.28 -18.32
CA ARG A 115 -12.81 -12.03 -17.67
C ARG A 115 -11.73 -11.58 -16.70
N ILE A 116 -11.04 -10.49 -17.04
CA ILE A 116 -9.94 -9.92 -16.27
C ILE A 116 -10.19 -8.43 -16.07
N GLU A 117 -10.51 -8.05 -14.84
CA GLU A 117 -10.72 -6.65 -14.44
C GLU A 117 -9.46 -6.09 -13.78
N VAL A 118 -8.90 -5.02 -14.36
CA VAL A 118 -7.70 -4.34 -13.86
C VAL A 118 -8.07 -2.99 -13.29
N ILE A 119 -8.00 -2.83 -11.99
CA ILE A 119 -8.29 -1.61 -11.25
C ILE A 119 -6.99 -0.87 -10.91
N ASP A 120 -6.93 0.41 -11.28
CA ASP A 120 -6.01 1.37 -10.66
C ASP A 120 -6.50 1.64 -9.23
N SER A 121 -5.79 1.12 -8.25
CA SER A 121 -6.22 1.21 -6.86
C SER A 121 -6.25 2.64 -6.32
N ALA A 122 -5.53 3.57 -6.96
CA ALA A 122 -5.20 4.88 -6.38
C ALA A 122 -4.67 4.77 -4.94
N ALA A 123 -4.07 3.63 -4.59
CA ALA A 123 -3.59 3.25 -3.27
C ALA A 123 -2.12 2.83 -3.32
N ALA A 124 -1.53 2.64 -2.16
CA ALA A 124 -0.15 2.21 -1.95
C ALA A 124 -0.03 1.52 -0.58
N THR A 125 0.91 0.58 -0.44
CA THR A 125 1.28 -0.01 0.85
C THR A 125 0.04 -0.42 1.68
N VAL A 126 -0.10 0.06 2.90
CA VAL A 126 -1.18 -0.27 3.84
C VAL A 126 -2.60 0.00 3.31
N THR A 127 -2.81 0.93 2.40
CA THR A 127 -4.14 1.16 1.81
C THR A 127 -4.42 0.27 0.61
N GLU A 128 -3.38 -0.15 -0.10
CA GLU A 128 -3.51 -1.14 -1.16
C GLU A 128 -3.80 -2.52 -0.57
N SER A 129 -3.08 -2.94 0.50
CA SER A 129 -3.42 -4.16 1.23
C SER A 129 -4.85 -4.12 1.78
N THR A 130 -5.29 -2.98 2.31
CA THR A 130 -6.67 -2.79 2.78
C THR A 130 -7.69 -2.99 1.65
N MET A 131 -7.39 -2.51 0.45
CA MET A 131 -8.25 -2.69 -0.73
C MET A 131 -8.34 -4.17 -1.12
N VAL A 132 -7.20 -4.87 -1.11
CA VAL A 132 -7.14 -6.33 -1.32
C VAL A 132 -7.96 -7.08 -0.26
N GLU A 133 -7.82 -6.74 1.02
CA GLU A 133 -8.59 -7.36 2.10
C GLU A 133 -10.10 -7.12 1.98
N ASN A 134 -10.53 -5.95 1.48
CA ASN A 134 -11.93 -5.69 1.19
C ASN A 134 -12.43 -6.58 0.02
N ALA A 135 -11.65 -6.71 -1.05
CA ALA A 135 -11.97 -7.58 -2.18
C ALA A 135 -12.08 -9.05 -1.74
N VAL A 136 -11.17 -9.52 -0.89
CA VAL A 136 -11.21 -10.86 -0.29
C VAL A 136 -12.48 -11.05 0.54
N ALA A 137 -12.81 -10.09 1.40
CA ALA A 137 -14.02 -10.16 2.23
C ALA A 137 -15.30 -10.24 1.39
N MET A 138 -15.36 -9.49 0.27
CA MET A 138 -16.48 -9.52 -0.67
C MET A 138 -16.56 -10.86 -1.41
N ARG A 139 -15.43 -11.35 -1.94
CA ARG A 139 -15.34 -12.66 -2.60
C ARG A 139 -15.82 -13.80 -1.68
N ASP A 140 -15.31 -13.81 -0.45
CA ASP A 140 -15.61 -14.86 0.53
C ASP A 140 -17.05 -14.78 1.06
N ALA A 141 -17.67 -13.59 0.98
CA ALA A 141 -19.09 -13.40 1.25
C ALA A 141 -20.02 -13.78 0.09
N GLY A 142 -19.44 -14.14 -1.07
CA GLY A 142 -20.18 -14.57 -2.27
C GLY A 142 -20.57 -13.44 -3.22
N CYS A 143 -20.01 -12.23 -3.08
CA CYS A 143 -20.20 -11.16 -4.06
C CYS A 143 -19.64 -11.55 -5.43
N THR A 144 -20.27 -11.07 -6.47
CA THR A 144 -19.78 -11.21 -7.86
C THR A 144 -18.59 -10.30 -8.12
N LEU A 145 -17.86 -10.55 -9.21
CA LEU A 145 -16.79 -9.66 -9.66
C LEU A 145 -17.30 -8.25 -9.92
N ASP A 146 -18.47 -8.08 -10.56
CA ASP A 146 -19.07 -6.77 -10.85
C ASP A 146 -19.41 -5.96 -9.60
N GLU A 147 -20.05 -6.62 -8.61
CA GLU A 147 -20.35 -5.98 -7.33
C GLU A 147 -19.09 -5.54 -6.61
N THR A 148 -18.04 -6.37 -6.66
CA THR A 148 -16.75 -6.07 -6.02
C THR A 148 -16.05 -4.90 -6.73
N VAL A 149 -15.96 -4.92 -8.06
CA VAL A 149 -15.39 -3.82 -8.86
C VAL A 149 -16.15 -2.52 -8.59
N THR A 150 -17.48 -2.56 -8.63
CA THR A 150 -18.33 -1.38 -8.41
C THR A 150 -18.08 -0.76 -7.04
N TRP A 151 -18.02 -1.59 -5.99
CA TRP A 151 -17.77 -1.11 -4.64
C TRP A 151 -16.37 -0.54 -4.48
N LEU A 152 -15.35 -1.23 -4.99
CA LEU A 152 -13.96 -0.78 -4.91
C LEU A 152 -13.73 0.53 -5.65
N GLU A 153 -14.31 0.68 -6.84
CA GLU A 153 -14.22 1.93 -7.62
C GLU A 153 -14.91 3.10 -6.90
N ALA A 154 -16.03 2.86 -6.23
CA ALA A 154 -16.73 3.89 -5.47
C ALA A 154 -15.96 4.31 -4.21
N GLU A 155 -15.34 3.35 -3.51
CA GLU A 155 -14.72 3.60 -2.20
C GLU A 155 -13.21 3.88 -2.24
N LYS A 156 -12.52 3.66 -3.36
CA LYS A 156 -11.07 3.89 -3.45
C LYS A 156 -10.64 5.32 -3.11
N ALA A 157 -11.50 6.32 -3.34
CA ALA A 157 -11.22 7.70 -2.98
C ALA A 157 -11.20 7.95 -1.46
N THR A 158 -11.70 7.00 -0.65
CA THR A 158 -11.66 7.10 0.81
C THR A 158 -10.30 6.72 1.39
N ASN A 159 -9.37 6.16 0.59
CA ASN A 159 -8.06 5.80 1.09
C ASN A 159 -7.19 7.04 1.35
N GLN A 160 -6.57 7.09 2.51
CA GLN A 160 -5.53 8.09 2.85
C GLN A 160 -4.45 7.46 3.72
N ILE A 161 -3.21 7.98 3.59
CA ILE A 161 -2.11 7.60 4.47
C ILE A 161 -1.51 8.87 5.07
N PHE A 162 -1.37 8.90 6.39
CA PHE A 162 -0.71 9.95 7.17
C PHE A 162 0.62 9.40 7.66
N PHE A 163 1.74 9.91 7.15
CA PHE A 163 3.03 9.31 7.46
C PHE A 163 4.17 10.32 7.57
N THR A 164 5.26 9.87 8.13
CA THR A 164 6.53 10.57 8.20
C THR A 164 7.65 9.67 7.71
N VAL A 165 8.74 10.28 7.28
CA VAL A 165 9.96 9.59 6.83
C VAL A 165 11.18 10.08 7.62
N GLY A 166 12.30 9.40 7.51
CA GLY A 166 13.55 9.86 8.12
C GLY A 166 13.99 11.23 7.60
N ASN A 167 14.02 11.36 6.27
CA ASN A 167 14.24 12.58 5.51
C ASN A 167 13.55 12.46 4.14
N LEU A 168 13.58 13.48 3.31
CA LEU A 168 12.95 13.47 1.97
C LEU A 168 13.88 12.97 0.85
N ASP A 169 15.14 12.62 1.15
CA ASP A 169 16.14 12.33 0.14
C ASP A 169 15.74 11.14 -0.74
N TYR A 170 15.18 10.08 -0.15
CA TYR A 170 14.70 8.92 -0.89
C TYR A 170 13.55 9.26 -1.86
N LEU A 171 12.58 10.09 -1.41
CA LEU A 171 11.49 10.56 -2.28
C LEU A 171 12.01 11.44 -3.43
N ILE A 172 12.99 12.30 -3.15
CA ILE A 172 13.61 13.18 -4.15
C ILE A 172 14.42 12.34 -5.15
N LYS A 173 15.33 11.48 -4.66
CA LYS A 173 16.19 10.63 -5.49
C LYS A 173 15.38 9.62 -6.31
N GLY A 174 14.31 9.09 -5.72
CA GLY A 174 13.37 8.20 -6.41
C GLY A 174 12.39 8.90 -7.36
N GLY A 175 12.39 10.24 -7.41
CA GLY A 175 11.49 11.02 -8.26
C GLY A 175 10.01 10.93 -7.88
N ARG A 176 9.67 10.49 -6.66
CA ARG A 176 8.28 10.36 -6.16
C ARG A 176 7.97 11.37 -5.07
N ILE A 177 8.67 12.50 -5.05
CA ILE A 177 8.42 13.61 -4.11
C ILE A 177 7.02 14.25 -4.29
N GLY A 178 6.38 14.08 -5.45
CA GLY A 178 5.03 14.56 -5.72
C GLY A 178 4.85 16.06 -5.47
N LYS A 179 3.77 16.40 -4.77
CA LYS A 179 3.41 17.77 -4.39
C LYS A 179 3.91 18.16 -2.98
N VAL A 180 4.91 17.44 -2.47
CA VAL A 180 5.58 17.78 -1.21
C VAL A 180 6.52 18.95 -1.45
N THR A 181 6.00 20.16 -1.31
CA THR A 181 6.79 21.41 -1.46
C THR A 181 7.12 21.97 -0.08
N GLY A 182 8.36 22.43 0.11
CA GLY A 182 8.70 23.15 1.33
C GLY A 182 10.19 23.09 1.69
N ARG A 183 10.69 24.20 2.23
CA ARG A 183 12.08 24.38 2.69
C ARG A 183 12.45 23.58 3.95
N ALA A 184 11.51 22.79 4.51
CA ALA A 184 11.71 22.07 5.77
C ALA A 184 12.48 20.74 5.63
N ALA A 185 12.86 20.36 4.42
CA ALA A 185 13.47 19.05 4.13
C ALA A 185 14.77 18.78 4.89
N ASN A 186 15.55 19.80 5.27
CA ASN A 186 16.90 19.65 5.82
C ASN A 186 17.14 20.41 7.13
N MET A 187 16.08 20.86 7.84
CA MET A 187 16.26 21.50 9.14
C MET A 187 16.44 20.44 10.24
N LEU A 188 17.51 20.58 11.04
CA LEU A 188 17.83 19.67 12.13
C LEU A 188 16.63 19.50 13.08
N GLY A 189 16.24 18.25 13.33
CA GLY A 189 15.14 17.92 14.25
C GLY A 189 13.73 18.13 13.67
N ILE A 190 13.58 18.58 12.42
CA ILE A 190 12.28 18.67 11.75
C ILE A 190 12.00 17.37 10.99
N LYS A 191 10.80 16.83 11.18
CA LYS A 191 10.30 15.65 10.46
C LYS A 191 9.21 16.08 9.47
N PRO A 192 9.31 15.72 8.19
CA PRO A 192 8.26 15.98 7.23
C PRO A 192 7.04 15.12 7.56
N MET A 193 5.87 15.72 7.51
CA MET A 193 4.60 14.99 7.49
C MET A 193 4.10 14.95 6.07
N ILE A 194 3.68 13.78 5.64
CA ILE A 194 3.25 13.51 4.28
C ILE A 194 1.84 12.93 4.32
N LEU A 195 1.00 13.41 3.40
CA LEU A 195 -0.33 12.89 3.16
C LEU A 195 -0.32 12.19 1.80
N PHE A 196 -0.71 10.92 1.77
CA PHE A 196 -1.07 10.23 0.53
C PHE A 196 -2.59 10.24 0.39
N LYS A 197 -3.07 10.72 -0.74
CA LYS A 197 -4.49 10.70 -1.13
C LYS A 197 -4.62 10.81 -2.63
N ASP A 198 -5.72 10.33 -3.18
CA ASP A 198 -6.01 10.39 -4.62
C ASP A 198 -4.86 9.82 -5.49
N GLY A 199 -4.13 8.83 -4.96
CA GLY A 199 -3.00 8.19 -5.63
C GLY A 199 -1.68 8.97 -5.63
N GLU A 200 -1.60 10.12 -4.95
CA GLU A 200 -0.44 11.02 -4.93
C GLU A 200 -0.02 11.40 -3.51
N ILE A 201 1.18 11.95 -3.35
CA ILE A 201 1.64 12.50 -2.08
C ILE A 201 1.62 14.02 -2.05
N PHE A 202 1.24 14.56 -0.90
CA PHE A 202 1.13 15.98 -0.60
C PHE A 202 1.88 16.32 0.70
N SER A 203 2.18 17.59 0.89
CA SER A 203 2.69 18.05 2.17
C SER A 203 1.60 17.95 3.25
N GLY A 204 1.88 17.17 4.30
CA GLY A 204 1.08 17.11 5.53
C GLY A 204 1.59 18.08 6.62
N GLY A 205 2.55 18.95 6.28
CA GLY A 205 3.20 19.86 7.20
C GLY A 205 4.49 19.31 7.80
N VAL A 206 4.83 19.73 9.01
CA VAL A 206 6.07 19.33 9.71
C VAL A 206 5.81 19.06 11.17
N ALA A 207 6.67 18.26 11.80
CA ALA A 207 6.69 18.03 13.23
C ALA A 207 8.11 18.22 13.76
N ARG A 208 8.26 18.68 15.01
CA ARG A 208 9.57 18.82 15.64
C ARG A 208 9.90 17.55 16.44
N GLY A 209 10.80 16.74 15.89
CA GLY A 209 11.21 15.46 16.48
C GLY A 209 10.29 14.29 16.12
N ARG A 210 10.83 13.08 16.33
CA ARG A 210 10.20 11.82 15.90
C ARG A 210 8.89 11.55 16.63
N GLN A 211 8.85 11.70 17.95
CA GLN A 211 7.64 11.45 18.76
C GLN A 211 6.48 12.37 18.35
N LYS A 212 6.75 13.68 18.16
CA LYS A 212 5.71 14.62 17.71
C LYS A 212 5.20 14.33 16.30
N SER A 213 6.00 13.67 15.45
CA SER A 213 5.50 13.24 14.14
C SER A 213 4.46 12.11 14.25
N PHE A 214 4.58 11.24 15.24
CA PHE A 214 3.58 10.20 15.51
C PHE A 214 2.26 10.79 16.01
N GLU A 215 2.36 11.69 16.99
CA GLU A 215 1.21 12.43 17.52
C GLU A 215 0.45 13.16 16.39
N LYS A 216 1.21 13.85 15.53
CA LYS A 216 0.62 14.59 14.41
C LYS A 216 -0.04 13.66 13.36
N ALA A 217 0.57 12.51 13.05
CA ALA A 217 -0.05 11.52 12.17
C ALA A 217 -1.36 10.99 12.77
N LEU A 218 -1.38 10.74 14.07
CA LEU A 218 -2.57 10.32 14.81
C LEU A 218 -3.66 11.40 14.79
N ASP A 219 -3.30 12.67 15.03
CA ASP A 219 -4.26 13.79 14.95
C ASP A 219 -4.86 13.89 13.53
N GLN A 220 -4.04 13.68 12.48
CA GLN A 220 -4.54 13.70 11.10
C GLN A 220 -5.51 12.56 10.83
N LEU A 221 -5.26 11.36 11.34
CA LEU A 221 -6.21 10.23 11.28
C LEU A 221 -7.52 10.56 12.00
N MET A 222 -7.43 11.12 13.22
CA MET A 222 -8.63 11.50 14.00
C MET A 222 -9.46 12.56 13.29
N ASN A 223 -8.80 13.55 12.68
CA ASN A 223 -9.47 14.59 11.90
C ASN A 223 -10.13 14.02 10.64
N TYR A 224 -9.49 13.02 10.01
CA TYR A 224 -10.08 12.30 8.87
C TYR A 224 -11.38 11.60 9.28
N LEU A 225 -11.38 10.84 10.37
CA LEU A 225 -12.58 10.15 10.86
C LEU A 225 -13.71 11.12 11.22
N ASP A 226 -13.38 12.25 11.87
CA ASP A 226 -14.35 13.29 12.18
C ASP A 226 -14.98 13.92 10.92
N ALA A 227 -14.18 14.14 9.89
CA ALA A 227 -14.64 14.77 8.66
C ALA A 227 -15.48 13.83 7.78
N HIS A 228 -15.24 12.51 7.82
CA HIS A 228 -15.90 11.52 6.97
C HIS A 228 -17.05 10.77 7.66
N GLY A 229 -17.21 10.98 8.96
CA GLY A 229 -18.30 10.38 9.78
C GLY A 229 -18.14 8.88 10.00
N GLY A 230 -19.08 8.31 10.76
CA GLY A 230 -19.06 6.92 11.17
C GLY A 230 -18.18 6.68 12.40
N THR A 231 -17.84 5.43 12.62
CA THR A 231 -16.97 4.98 13.70
C THR A 231 -15.70 4.33 13.12
N PRO A 232 -14.65 4.12 13.92
CA PRO A 232 -13.46 3.37 13.44
C PRO A 232 -13.80 1.99 12.86
N ASP A 233 -14.92 1.38 13.28
CA ASP A 233 -15.34 0.06 12.77
C ASP A 233 -15.89 0.11 11.33
N ASP A 234 -16.16 1.31 10.81
CA ASP A 234 -16.55 1.53 9.41
C ASP A 234 -15.35 1.64 8.49
N TYR A 235 -14.15 1.58 9.05
CA TYR A 235 -12.89 1.72 8.34
C TYR A 235 -11.96 0.55 8.66
N ARG A 236 -11.05 0.27 7.74
CA ARG A 236 -9.81 -0.46 8.02
C ARG A 236 -8.72 0.56 8.27
N ILE A 237 -8.06 0.42 9.40
CA ILE A 237 -6.94 1.27 9.81
C ILE A 237 -5.73 0.38 10.00
N THR A 238 -4.63 0.69 9.32
CA THR A 238 -3.41 -0.12 9.36
C THR A 238 -2.20 0.78 9.59
N VAL A 239 -1.38 0.45 10.58
CA VAL A 239 -0.08 1.09 10.81
C VAL A 239 0.95 0.41 9.91
N GLY A 240 1.66 1.22 9.12
CA GLY A 240 2.80 0.78 8.31
C GLY A 240 4.12 1.26 8.92
N TYR A 241 5.12 0.38 9.00
CA TYR A 241 6.45 0.70 9.50
C TYR A 241 7.54 0.17 8.57
N GLY A 242 8.67 0.86 8.53
CA GLY A 242 9.85 0.45 7.77
C GLY A 242 10.73 -0.54 8.53
N TYR A 243 11.97 -0.13 8.81
CA TYR A 243 12.98 -0.98 9.47
C TYR A 243 12.68 -1.25 10.95
N ASP A 244 12.24 -0.22 11.70
CA ASP A 244 12.07 -0.29 13.16
C ASP A 244 10.69 -0.81 13.56
N ALA A 245 10.60 -2.11 13.82
CA ALA A 245 9.37 -2.77 14.25
C ALA A 245 8.87 -2.27 15.63
N ASP A 246 9.74 -1.82 16.50
CA ASP A 246 9.34 -1.33 17.82
C ASP A 246 8.71 0.07 17.72
N GLU A 247 9.17 0.92 16.80
CA GLU A 247 8.45 2.15 16.47
C GLU A 247 7.05 1.84 15.90
N GLY A 248 6.96 0.86 15.00
CA GLY A 248 5.68 0.40 14.46
C GLY A 248 4.71 -0.05 15.56
N LYS A 249 5.17 -0.90 16.45
CA LYS A 249 4.37 -1.38 17.59
C LYS A 249 3.95 -0.26 18.53
N ARG A 250 4.84 0.71 18.81
CA ARG A 250 4.50 1.89 19.65
C ARG A 250 3.38 2.70 19.01
N LEU A 251 3.50 3.04 17.72
CA LEU A 251 2.45 3.79 17.03
C LEU A 251 1.14 3.00 16.97
N TRP A 252 1.19 1.71 16.72
CA TRP A 252 0.03 0.81 16.71
C TRP A 252 -0.70 0.81 18.08
N MET A 253 0.05 0.69 19.19
CA MET A 253 -0.55 0.76 20.53
C MET A 253 -1.17 2.12 20.81
N GLN A 254 -0.49 3.21 20.45
CA GLN A 254 -0.99 4.58 20.62
C GLN A 254 -2.27 4.81 19.82
N THR A 255 -2.31 4.35 18.56
CA THR A 255 -3.47 4.46 17.68
C THR A 255 -4.68 3.74 18.28
N ARG A 256 -4.51 2.49 18.72
CA ARG A 256 -5.58 1.72 19.36
C ARG A 256 -6.08 2.38 20.66
N ALA A 257 -5.18 2.87 21.48
CA ALA A 257 -5.53 3.55 22.71
C ALA A 257 -6.33 4.84 22.46
N ALA A 258 -5.90 5.65 21.51
CA ALA A 258 -6.56 6.90 21.16
C ALA A 258 -7.95 6.66 20.53
N LEU A 259 -8.08 5.67 19.64
CA LEU A 259 -9.37 5.29 19.05
C LEU A 259 -10.36 4.82 20.12
N ARG A 260 -9.92 3.95 21.04
CA ARG A 260 -10.77 3.48 22.16
C ARG A 260 -11.21 4.60 23.10
N ALA A 261 -10.31 5.56 23.36
CA ALA A 261 -10.63 6.70 24.22
C ALA A 261 -11.68 7.63 23.57
N LYS A 262 -11.57 7.85 22.26
CA LYS A 262 -12.47 8.75 21.53
C LYS A 262 -13.80 8.08 21.14
N TYR A 263 -13.78 6.78 20.86
CA TYR A 263 -14.95 6.01 20.40
C TYR A 263 -15.25 4.84 21.35
N PRO A 264 -15.78 5.11 22.57
CA PRO A 264 -16.14 4.06 23.51
C PRO A 264 -17.19 3.11 22.90
N GLY A 265 -16.90 1.81 22.90
CA GLY A 265 -17.79 0.79 22.33
C GLY A 265 -17.45 0.34 20.91
N ALA A 266 -16.58 1.07 20.18
CA ALA A 266 -16.02 0.56 18.93
C ALA A 266 -14.96 -0.52 19.19
N GLN A 267 -14.87 -1.53 18.31
CA GLN A 267 -13.88 -2.61 18.45
C GLN A 267 -12.47 -2.08 18.17
N CYS A 268 -12.36 -1.09 17.26
CA CYS A 268 -11.11 -0.41 16.93
C CYS A 268 -9.99 -1.39 16.54
N GLU A 269 -10.28 -2.28 15.60
CA GLU A 269 -9.26 -3.12 14.99
C GLU A 269 -8.28 -2.26 14.21
N VAL A 270 -7.00 -2.40 14.53
CA VAL A 270 -5.91 -1.71 13.83
C VAL A 270 -4.90 -2.75 13.40
N GLY A 271 -4.62 -2.79 12.10
CA GLY A 271 -3.59 -3.64 11.52
C GLY A 271 -2.18 -3.11 11.79
N LEU A 272 -1.19 -3.97 11.64
CA LEU A 272 0.23 -3.63 11.69
C LEU A 272 0.94 -4.34 10.55
N LEU A 273 1.60 -3.60 9.66
CA LEU A 273 2.24 -4.11 8.45
C LEU A 273 3.65 -3.55 8.30
N GLN A 274 4.62 -4.39 7.92
CA GLN A 274 5.92 -3.90 7.51
C GLN A 274 5.87 -3.45 6.05
N ILE A 275 6.33 -2.24 5.77
CA ILE A 275 6.41 -1.68 4.41
C ILE A 275 7.43 -2.47 3.61
N GLY A 276 7.07 -2.86 2.38
CA GLY A 276 7.90 -3.66 1.48
C GLY A 276 9.06 -2.89 0.85
N CYS A 277 9.88 -3.62 0.09
CA CYS A 277 11.10 -3.08 -0.52
C CYS A 277 10.79 -1.98 -1.54
N THR A 278 9.77 -2.20 -2.39
CA THR A 278 9.38 -1.25 -3.46
C THR A 278 9.06 0.13 -2.88
N ILE A 279 8.28 0.18 -1.82
CA ILE A 279 7.93 1.45 -1.16
C ILE A 279 9.13 1.99 -0.37
N ALA A 280 9.92 1.12 0.28
CA ALA A 280 11.12 1.51 1.03
C ALA A 280 12.16 2.24 0.19
N VAL A 281 12.35 1.86 -1.09
CA VAL A 281 13.24 2.57 -2.04
C VAL A 281 12.93 4.06 -2.09
N HIS A 282 11.65 4.42 -2.00
CA HIS A 282 11.20 5.80 -2.14
C HIS A 282 10.98 6.51 -0.80
N THR A 283 10.70 5.78 0.28
CA THR A 283 10.40 6.38 1.59
C THR A 283 11.59 6.31 2.56
N GLY A 284 12.58 5.50 2.23
CA GLY A 284 13.71 5.21 3.11
C GLY A 284 13.34 4.25 4.25
N PRO A 285 14.35 3.84 5.04
CA PRO A 285 14.16 2.78 6.06
C PRO A 285 13.30 3.20 7.25
N TYR A 286 13.10 4.49 7.48
CA TYR A 286 12.42 5.00 8.67
C TYR A 286 11.02 5.60 8.37
N ALA A 287 10.35 5.10 7.34
CA ALA A 287 8.96 5.43 7.09
C ALA A 287 8.06 4.85 8.18
N LEU A 288 7.08 5.64 8.62
CA LEU A 288 6.11 5.23 9.64
C LEU A 288 4.83 6.05 9.50
N GLY A 289 3.68 5.40 9.52
CA GLY A 289 2.41 6.08 9.39
C GLY A 289 1.20 5.18 9.55
N MET A 290 0.05 5.69 9.19
CA MET A 290 -1.23 5.00 9.26
C MET A 290 -2.01 5.21 7.98
N GLY A 291 -2.50 4.12 7.41
CA GLY A 291 -3.48 4.13 6.34
C GLY A 291 -4.90 3.94 6.87
N VAL A 292 -5.85 4.52 6.19
CA VAL A 292 -7.27 4.39 6.45
C VAL A 292 -8.02 4.26 5.12
N MET A 293 -9.00 3.38 5.08
CA MET A 293 -9.92 3.23 3.96
C MET A 293 -11.25 2.70 4.47
N ARG A 294 -12.36 3.03 3.82
CA ARG A 294 -13.68 2.47 4.13
C ARG A 294 -13.62 0.93 4.13
N ARG A 295 -14.25 0.31 5.12
CA ARG A 295 -14.35 -1.14 5.25
C ARG A 295 -15.63 -1.63 4.61
N TRP A 296 -15.53 -2.64 3.75
CA TRP A 296 -16.73 -3.33 3.28
C TRP A 296 -17.36 -4.12 4.42
N LYS A 297 -18.67 -4.04 4.51
CA LYS A 297 -19.48 -4.81 5.45
C LYS A 297 -20.61 -5.50 4.71
N LYS A 298 -20.82 -6.77 4.97
CA LYS A 298 -21.98 -7.49 4.44
C LYS A 298 -23.24 -6.80 4.95
N GLN A 299 -24.08 -6.35 4.03
CA GLN A 299 -25.40 -5.88 4.39
C GLN A 299 -26.21 -7.09 4.88
N GLY A 300 -26.76 -6.99 6.08
CA GLY A 300 -27.57 -8.02 6.70
C GLY A 300 -28.94 -8.22 6.03
#